data_4f2a2498a2c756dced30f07c44f0a5b3
#
_entry.id   4f2a2498a2c756dced30f07c44f0a5b3
#
_cell.length_a   1.000
_cell.length_b   1.000
_cell.length_c   1.000
_cell.angle_alpha   90.00
_cell.angle_beta   90.00
_cell.angle_gamma   90.00
#
_symmetry.space_group_name_H-M   'P 1'
#
loop_
_entity.id
_entity.type
_entity.pdbx_description
1 polymer ?
#
loop_
_entity_poly.entity_id
_entity_poly.type
_entity_poly.pdbx_seq_one_letter_code
_entity_poly.pdbx_strand_id
1 'polypeptide(L)'
;MNNIFVVGPEVKGECQIGYKRYLDQFTNILLNTINNISITGLKRFGKTSIAKEVIARVKAESEKIVIAIFIDLAKQRSFPDFLMAVRNVLENEIMGEDSLAELIYQNTIFNRYLDRLNAVEPESKTYRDTLESIFKWITKQEVRIILAIDEFDAASDLFKETADFEFLRDLSSNRDIGLSLVLISRRQLYMIEKKNFNNSTFHGVVQTYPINGFEQEDLNEFFCALKDKYEIELNEYSRTRLIYYCGQSPYLFSMFAYDVVDDNAAGKEINIDSIYRRREIDIENYFKSIFACLNNDMIVVEGAYGEISTVEKLVGVIVGPKISVVENDISVLEKMGYLYSEGEMYYSISQHFTNALRRMPLNVDTWTAILGLEKKLKSMVRKQIMLNHNVEIIDYDMWIDIFEKIGAAGTLDTYDKFIADSMNEYKCDVDMLDVCSMDVTVSIIQFFWEKWFSQFFNHDAWDKWEYKLRLCASARNPMAHGHEEFLSAEARASVNEHCDSIIKLLSKTNACVDVATELKKEENINKSNIRRRYYAMSFDKLVYNYNWQ
;
A
#
# COMPACT_ATOMS: atom_id res chain seq x y z
N MET A 1 31.22 -23.78 0.53
CA MET A 1 30.85 -22.64 -0.33
C MET A 1 30.28 -21.55 0.57
N ASN A 2 30.66 -20.29 0.33
CA ASN A 2 29.99 -19.19 1.06
C ASN A 2 28.55 -19.06 0.55
N ASN A 3 27.60 -18.90 1.48
CA ASN A 3 26.21 -18.68 1.12
C ASN A 3 26.05 -17.26 0.55
N ILE A 4 25.58 -17.14 -0.71
CA ILE A 4 25.39 -15.84 -1.37
C ILE A 4 24.12 -15.13 -0.89
N PHE A 5 23.17 -15.88 -0.28
CA PHE A 5 21.96 -15.29 0.25
C PHE A 5 22.25 -14.64 1.61
N VAL A 6 22.30 -13.34 1.61
CA VAL A 6 22.63 -12.54 2.81
C VAL A 6 21.36 -12.00 3.44
N VAL A 7 21.23 -12.19 4.76
CA VAL A 7 20.07 -11.72 5.51
C VAL A 7 20.43 -10.50 6.36
N GLY A 8 19.90 -9.35 5.99
CA GLY A 8 20.04 -8.10 6.76
C GLY A 8 21.05 -7.11 6.22
N PRO A 9 22.36 -7.43 6.04
CA PRO A 9 23.32 -6.52 5.42
C PRO A 9 23.02 -6.23 3.95
N GLU A 10 23.62 -5.15 3.46
CA GLU A 10 23.59 -4.80 2.04
C GLU A 10 24.33 -5.85 1.19
N VAL A 11 23.79 -6.15 0.02
CA VAL A 11 24.37 -7.10 -0.92
C VAL A 11 25.08 -6.39 -2.06
N LYS A 12 26.13 -7.02 -2.61
CA LYS A 12 26.94 -6.50 -3.72
C LYS A 12 27.39 -7.65 -4.63
N GLY A 13 27.62 -7.32 -5.89
CA GLY A 13 28.18 -8.25 -6.87
C GLY A 13 27.38 -9.54 -6.98
N GLU A 14 27.99 -10.70 -6.80
CA GLU A 14 27.36 -12.01 -6.95
C GLU A 14 26.23 -12.30 -5.93
N CYS A 15 26.16 -11.54 -4.84
CA CYS A 15 25.07 -11.64 -3.86
C CYS A 15 23.85 -10.80 -4.27
N GLN A 16 23.98 -9.93 -5.27
CA GLN A 16 22.88 -9.14 -5.81
C GLN A 16 22.07 -10.00 -6.79
N ILE A 17 20.92 -10.46 -6.36
CA ILE A 17 19.98 -11.24 -7.17
C ILE A 17 18.75 -10.40 -7.46
N GLY A 18 18.29 -10.44 -8.70
CA GLY A 18 17.15 -9.67 -9.17
C GLY A 18 17.45 -8.20 -9.44
N TYR A 19 16.40 -7.49 -9.80
CA TYR A 19 16.45 -6.06 -10.08
C TYR A 19 17.29 -5.62 -11.28
N LYS A 20 17.64 -6.52 -12.17
CA LYS A 20 18.46 -6.23 -13.36
C LYS A 20 17.93 -5.03 -14.14
N ARG A 21 16.62 -4.94 -14.33
CA ARG A 21 15.96 -3.81 -15.00
C ARG A 21 16.30 -2.47 -14.35
N TYR A 22 16.22 -2.36 -13.01
CA TYR A 22 16.52 -1.13 -12.29
C TYR A 22 18.03 -0.83 -12.32
N LEU A 23 18.86 -1.86 -12.17
CA LEU A 23 20.31 -1.72 -12.24
C LEU A 23 20.74 -1.15 -13.61
N ASP A 24 20.27 -1.73 -14.70
CA ASP A 24 20.60 -1.29 -16.06
C ASP A 24 20.02 0.12 -16.34
N GLN A 25 18.79 0.38 -15.95
CA GLN A 25 18.14 1.68 -16.13
C GLN A 25 18.88 2.81 -15.40
N PHE A 26 19.18 2.63 -14.11
CA PHE A 26 19.83 3.67 -13.31
C PHE A 26 21.29 3.86 -13.69
N THR A 27 22.01 2.78 -14.03
CA THR A 27 23.36 2.88 -14.57
C THR A 27 23.36 3.71 -15.86
N ASN A 28 22.47 3.43 -16.80
CA ASN A 28 22.35 4.21 -18.03
C ASN A 28 22.01 5.68 -17.80
N ILE A 29 21.07 5.97 -16.86
CA ILE A 29 20.73 7.35 -16.50
C ILE A 29 21.96 8.07 -15.95
N LEU A 30 22.68 7.47 -15.00
CA LEU A 30 23.81 8.11 -14.36
C LEU A 30 25.07 8.14 -15.24
N LEU A 31 25.24 7.28 -16.22
CA LEU A 31 26.34 7.33 -17.19
C LEU A 31 26.14 8.42 -18.25
N ASN A 32 24.94 8.50 -18.82
CA ASN A 32 24.72 9.27 -20.02
C ASN A 32 24.23 10.70 -19.76
N THR A 33 23.73 10.98 -18.54
CA THR A 33 23.12 12.28 -18.21
C THR A 33 23.49 12.73 -16.80
N ILE A 34 23.39 14.05 -16.57
CA ILE A 34 23.43 14.61 -15.22
C ILE A 34 21.96 14.71 -14.75
N ASN A 35 21.43 13.62 -14.26
CA ASN A 35 20.05 13.54 -13.78
C ASN A 35 20.01 13.19 -12.29
N ASN A 36 18.93 13.62 -11.66
CA ASN A 36 18.64 13.37 -10.26
C ASN A 36 17.57 12.29 -10.15
N ILE A 37 17.82 11.27 -9.36
CA ILE A 37 16.93 10.15 -9.15
C ILE A 37 16.59 10.00 -7.66
N SER A 38 15.34 9.67 -7.38
CA SER A 38 14.86 9.27 -6.06
C SER A 38 14.37 7.83 -6.12
N ILE A 39 15.05 6.95 -5.42
CA ILE A 39 14.72 5.52 -5.30
C ILE A 39 13.85 5.35 -4.07
N THR A 40 12.57 5.04 -4.27
CA THR A 40 11.59 4.88 -3.17
C THR A 40 11.09 3.45 -3.06
N GLY A 41 10.52 3.08 -1.93
CA GLY A 41 9.90 1.76 -1.73
C GLY A 41 10.05 1.24 -0.30
N LEU A 42 9.51 0.06 -0.05
CA LEU A 42 9.45 -0.54 1.27
C LEU A 42 10.83 -0.78 1.89
N LYS A 43 10.85 -0.83 3.22
CA LYS A 43 12.02 -1.24 3.97
C LYS A 43 12.45 -2.67 3.58
N ARG A 44 13.77 -2.87 3.41
CA ARG A 44 14.36 -4.17 3.02
C ARG A 44 14.01 -4.66 1.61
N PHE A 45 13.64 -3.73 0.71
CA PHE A 45 13.43 -4.01 -0.72
C PHE A 45 14.68 -3.75 -1.57
N GLY A 46 15.86 -3.72 -0.97
CA GLY A 46 17.14 -3.66 -1.70
C GLY A 46 17.54 -2.29 -2.23
N LYS A 47 16.82 -1.20 -1.91
CA LYS A 47 17.10 0.16 -2.43
C LYS A 47 18.56 0.60 -2.30
N THR A 48 19.11 0.47 -1.09
CA THR A 48 20.51 0.81 -0.79
C THR A 48 21.49 -0.07 -1.60
N SER A 49 21.20 -1.38 -1.69
CA SER A 49 22.01 -2.31 -2.49
C SER A 49 21.99 -1.95 -3.97
N ILE A 50 20.81 -1.65 -4.53
CA ILE A 50 20.66 -1.19 -5.92
C ILE A 50 21.48 0.08 -6.14
N ALA A 51 21.35 1.10 -5.28
CA ALA A 51 22.07 2.35 -5.42
C ALA A 51 23.59 2.15 -5.39
N LYS A 52 24.10 1.33 -4.47
CA LYS A 52 25.55 1.03 -4.37
C LYS A 52 26.06 0.23 -5.55
N GLU A 53 25.30 -0.76 -6.03
CA GLU A 53 25.67 -1.53 -7.22
C GLU A 53 25.67 -0.66 -8.48
N VAL A 54 24.67 0.21 -8.65
CA VAL A 54 24.63 1.18 -9.76
C VAL A 54 25.83 2.11 -9.72
N ILE A 55 26.18 2.66 -8.55
CA ILE A 55 27.35 3.54 -8.40
C ILE A 55 28.64 2.77 -8.74
N ALA A 56 28.78 1.52 -8.32
CA ALA A 56 29.93 0.68 -8.66
C ALA A 56 30.05 0.45 -10.17
N ARG A 57 28.93 0.15 -10.84
CA ARG A 57 28.89 0.02 -12.31
C ARG A 57 29.24 1.33 -13.02
N VAL A 58 28.70 2.45 -12.56
CA VAL A 58 29.02 3.78 -13.12
C VAL A 58 30.51 4.08 -12.97
N LYS A 59 31.12 3.78 -11.81
CA LYS A 59 32.58 3.94 -11.61
C LYS A 59 33.39 3.05 -12.55
N ALA A 60 32.95 1.82 -12.83
CA ALA A 60 33.63 0.87 -13.68
C ALA A 60 33.49 1.18 -15.18
N GLU A 61 32.32 1.68 -15.60
CA GLU A 61 31.97 1.86 -17.02
C GLU A 61 32.21 3.30 -17.53
N SER A 62 32.39 4.28 -16.62
CA SER A 62 32.58 5.68 -16.99
C SER A 62 33.98 5.92 -17.59
N GLU A 63 34.03 6.66 -18.69
CA GLU A 63 35.29 7.15 -19.27
C GLU A 63 35.93 8.27 -18.41
N LYS A 64 35.13 8.92 -17.55
CA LYS A 64 35.58 9.99 -16.64
C LYS A 64 35.77 9.44 -15.23
N ILE A 65 36.65 10.07 -14.47
CA ILE A 65 36.75 9.81 -13.03
C ILE A 65 35.42 10.15 -12.36
N VAL A 66 34.92 9.24 -11.50
CA VAL A 66 33.66 9.40 -10.78
C VAL A 66 33.93 9.44 -9.28
N ILE A 67 33.63 10.58 -8.67
CA ILE A 67 33.58 10.74 -7.20
C ILE A 67 32.15 10.38 -6.74
N ALA A 68 32.03 9.40 -5.85
CA ALA A 68 30.74 9.00 -5.29
C ALA A 68 30.69 9.28 -3.78
N ILE A 69 29.96 10.29 -3.41
CA ILE A 69 29.74 10.68 -2.01
C ILE A 69 28.47 9.96 -1.53
N PHE A 70 28.63 8.97 -0.67
CA PHE A 70 27.52 8.19 -0.11
C PHE A 70 27.33 8.51 1.37
N ILE A 71 26.19 9.12 1.72
CA ILE A 71 25.88 9.56 3.08
C ILE A 71 24.63 8.85 3.58
N ASP A 72 24.71 8.24 4.75
CA ASP A 72 23.56 7.77 5.53
C ASP A 72 23.04 8.95 6.38
N LEU A 73 21.91 9.51 5.98
CA LEU A 73 21.37 10.71 6.61
C LEU A 73 20.83 10.44 8.02
N ALA A 74 20.37 9.23 8.30
CA ALA A 74 19.87 8.85 9.63
C ALA A 74 20.98 8.83 10.71
N LYS A 75 22.25 8.81 10.31
CA LYS A 75 23.41 8.91 11.22
C LYS A 75 23.82 10.35 11.55
N GLN A 76 23.23 11.33 10.87
CA GLN A 76 23.50 12.73 11.09
C GLN A 76 22.57 13.30 12.16
N ARG A 77 22.99 14.38 12.85
CA ARG A 77 22.20 15.02 13.90
C ARG A 77 21.54 16.31 13.44
N SER A 78 22.08 16.91 12.39
CA SER A 78 21.63 18.19 11.86
C SER A 78 22.05 18.35 10.40
N PHE A 79 21.51 19.35 9.72
CA PHE A 79 21.94 19.71 8.36
C PHE A 79 23.42 20.13 8.30
N PRO A 80 23.98 20.92 9.23
CA PRO A 80 25.42 21.17 9.31
C PRO A 80 26.27 19.90 9.45
N ASP A 81 25.86 18.93 10.28
CA ASP A 81 26.56 17.63 10.38
C ASP A 81 26.55 16.88 9.04
N PHE A 82 25.43 16.94 8.30
CA PHE A 82 25.35 16.38 6.96
C PHE A 82 26.36 17.06 6.01
N LEU A 83 26.48 18.38 6.02
CA LEU A 83 27.46 19.11 5.19
C LEU A 83 28.90 18.72 5.53
N MET A 84 29.22 18.56 6.81
CA MET A 84 30.52 18.06 7.25
C MET A 84 30.79 16.63 6.77
N ALA A 85 29.77 15.76 6.85
CA ALA A 85 29.89 14.39 6.35
C ALA A 85 30.13 14.36 4.83
N VAL A 86 29.41 15.18 4.06
CA VAL A 86 29.61 15.33 2.61
C VAL A 86 31.05 15.75 2.31
N ARG A 87 31.57 16.76 3.01
CA ARG A 87 32.95 17.21 2.88
C ARG A 87 33.95 16.09 3.18
N ASN A 88 33.80 15.41 4.33
CA ASN A 88 34.74 14.37 4.76
C ASN A 88 34.78 13.19 3.79
N VAL A 89 33.63 12.76 3.27
CA VAL A 89 33.56 11.68 2.26
C VAL A 89 34.17 12.16 0.94
N LEU A 90 33.90 13.39 0.52
CA LEU A 90 34.51 13.98 -0.66
C LEU A 90 36.06 13.97 -0.58
N GLU A 91 36.62 14.42 0.54
CA GLU A 91 38.08 14.42 0.75
C GLU A 91 38.67 13.01 0.71
N ASN A 92 37.98 12.03 1.34
CA ASN A 92 38.40 10.63 1.30
C ASN A 92 38.36 10.02 -0.11
N GLU A 93 37.32 10.31 -0.89
CA GLU A 93 37.19 9.85 -2.29
C GLU A 93 38.29 10.45 -3.18
N ILE A 94 38.65 11.72 -2.95
CA ILE A 94 39.75 12.39 -3.66
C ILE A 94 41.09 11.73 -3.29
N MET A 95 41.33 11.48 -2.01
CA MET A 95 42.56 10.84 -1.52
C MET A 95 42.72 9.38 -2.00
N GLY A 96 41.61 8.70 -2.26
CA GLY A 96 41.57 7.32 -2.73
C GLY A 96 41.95 7.14 -4.19
N GLU A 97 42.02 8.24 -4.97
CA GLU A 97 42.33 8.23 -6.40
C GLU A 97 43.62 9.03 -6.65
N ASP A 98 44.75 8.34 -6.82
CA ASP A 98 46.08 8.94 -6.89
C ASP A 98 46.20 10.08 -7.91
N SER A 99 45.64 9.89 -9.12
CA SER A 99 45.67 10.89 -10.19
C SER A 99 44.87 12.16 -9.83
N LEU A 100 43.78 11.98 -9.11
CA LEU A 100 42.90 13.06 -8.65
C LEU A 100 43.51 13.78 -7.45
N ALA A 101 44.07 13.04 -6.52
CA ALA A 101 44.76 13.59 -5.34
C ALA A 101 45.93 14.49 -5.76
N GLU A 102 46.77 14.04 -6.72
CA GLU A 102 47.86 14.83 -7.25
C GLU A 102 47.38 16.14 -7.91
N LEU A 103 46.37 16.05 -8.77
CA LEU A 103 45.77 17.21 -9.44
C LEU A 103 45.19 18.24 -8.46
N ILE A 104 44.49 17.78 -7.44
CA ILE A 104 43.74 18.63 -6.52
C ILE A 104 44.64 19.24 -5.46
N TYR A 105 45.50 18.45 -4.79
CA TYR A 105 46.32 18.96 -3.69
C TYR A 105 47.49 19.86 -4.12
N GLN A 106 47.91 19.77 -5.38
CA GLN A 106 48.86 20.74 -5.95
C GLN A 106 48.20 22.06 -6.36
N ASN A 107 46.85 22.12 -6.36
CA ASN A 107 46.14 23.28 -6.84
C ASN A 107 45.90 24.30 -5.71
N THR A 108 46.45 25.51 -5.86
CA THR A 108 46.31 26.58 -4.86
C THR A 108 44.89 27.11 -4.70
N ILE A 109 44.03 26.98 -5.70
CA ILE A 109 42.62 27.44 -5.63
C ILE A 109 41.84 26.46 -4.76
N PHE A 110 42.02 25.16 -4.95
CA PHE A 110 41.34 24.13 -4.15
C PHE A 110 41.74 24.23 -2.69
N ASN A 111 43.05 24.38 -2.42
CA ASN A 111 43.54 24.53 -1.04
C ASN A 111 42.95 25.77 -0.34
N ARG A 112 42.77 26.90 -1.06
CA ARG A 112 42.07 28.08 -0.52
C ARG A 112 40.60 27.77 -0.15
N TYR A 113 39.91 26.94 -0.92
CA TYR A 113 38.55 26.53 -0.55
C TYR A 113 38.54 25.66 0.70
N LEU A 114 39.48 24.73 0.84
CA LEU A 114 39.60 23.92 2.07
C LEU A 114 39.93 24.79 3.30
N ASP A 115 40.88 25.72 3.15
CA ASP A 115 41.24 26.66 4.22
C ASP A 115 40.03 27.49 4.64
N ARG A 116 39.22 27.92 3.67
CA ARG A 116 37.99 28.68 3.96
C ARG A 116 36.93 27.82 4.65
N LEU A 117 36.74 26.55 4.26
CA LEU A 117 35.84 25.64 4.98
C LEU A 117 36.30 25.39 6.42
N ASN A 118 37.63 25.32 6.65
CA ASN A 118 38.19 25.14 7.98
C ASN A 118 38.04 26.38 8.88
N ALA A 119 37.89 27.55 8.28
CA ALA A 119 37.82 28.85 8.99
C ALA A 119 36.40 29.30 9.33
N VAL A 120 35.36 28.59 8.85
CA VAL A 120 33.96 29.00 9.04
C VAL A 120 33.11 27.86 9.60
N GLU A 121 32.10 28.23 10.37
CA GLU A 121 31.16 27.24 10.93
C GLU A 121 30.26 26.63 9.85
N PRO A 122 29.93 25.33 9.96
CA PRO A 122 29.12 24.61 8.95
C PRO A 122 27.70 25.17 8.78
N GLU A 123 27.15 25.86 9.78
CA GLU A 123 25.87 26.56 9.76
C GLU A 123 25.86 27.78 8.84
N SER A 124 27.04 28.34 8.57
CA SER A 124 27.16 29.60 7.85
C SER A 124 26.82 29.45 6.36
N LYS A 125 26.20 30.47 5.79
CA LYS A 125 26.03 30.57 4.32
C LYS A 125 27.37 30.45 3.58
N THR A 126 28.44 31.01 4.15
CA THR A 126 29.79 30.97 3.58
C THR A 126 30.30 29.53 3.42
N TYR A 127 29.95 28.62 4.34
CA TYR A 127 30.31 27.22 4.23
C TYR A 127 29.60 26.56 3.02
N ARG A 128 28.29 26.76 2.88
CA ARG A 128 27.48 26.27 1.74
C ARG A 128 28.02 26.78 0.41
N ASP A 129 28.25 28.10 0.30
CA ASP A 129 28.77 28.75 -0.93
C ASP A 129 30.19 28.23 -1.30
N THR A 130 31.02 27.92 -0.29
CA THR A 130 32.36 27.38 -0.49
C THR A 130 32.32 25.94 -0.96
N LEU A 131 31.45 25.10 -0.37
CA LEU A 131 31.26 23.70 -0.78
C LEU A 131 30.73 23.62 -2.21
N GLU A 132 29.79 24.49 -2.58
CA GLU A 132 29.32 24.63 -3.97
C GLU A 132 30.47 25.03 -4.93
N SER A 133 31.33 25.93 -4.51
CA SER A 133 32.50 26.35 -5.30
C SER A 133 33.50 25.22 -5.51
N ILE A 134 33.65 24.33 -4.53
CA ILE A 134 34.46 23.11 -4.64
C ILE A 134 33.87 22.18 -5.70
N PHE A 135 32.58 21.90 -5.64
CA PHE A 135 31.93 21.05 -6.63
C PHE A 135 32.07 21.62 -8.06
N LYS A 136 31.85 22.93 -8.24
CA LYS A 136 32.06 23.61 -9.53
C LYS A 136 33.51 23.48 -10.03
N TRP A 137 34.48 23.60 -9.12
CA TRP A 137 35.88 23.47 -9.47
C TRP A 137 36.23 22.05 -9.89
N ILE A 138 35.77 21.02 -9.15
CA ILE A 138 35.97 19.58 -9.46
C ILE A 138 35.37 19.24 -10.82
N THR A 139 34.16 19.69 -11.10
CA THR A 139 33.49 19.45 -12.39
C THR A 139 34.27 20.02 -13.57
N LYS A 140 34.93 21.19 -13.41
CA LYS A 140 35.80 21.77 -14.44
C LYS A 140 37.06 20.94 -14.73
N GLN A 141 37.42 20.01 -13.84
CA GLN A 141 38.49 19.04 -14.07
C GLN A 141 37.99 17.77 -14.79
N GLU A 142 36.81 17.81 -15.39
CA GLU A 142 36.17 16.69 -16.09
C GLU A 142 35.83 15.51 -15.15
N VAL A 143 35.77 15.73 -13.86
CA VAL A 143 35.40 14.74 -12.86
C VAL A 143 33.88 14.77 -12.66
N ARG A 144 33.27 13.61 -12.66
CA ARG A 144 31.85 13.45 -12.41
C ARG A 144 31.58 13.26 -10.91
N ILE A 145 30.53 13.91 -10.39
CA ILE A 145 30.16 13.82 -8.99
C ILE A 145 28.79 13.15 -8.85
N ILE A 146 28.70 12.12 -8.02
CA ILE A 146 27.44 11.52 -7.60
C ILE A 146 27.30 11.70 -6.09
N LEU A 147 26.26 12.40 -5.65
CA LEU A 147 25.89 12.53 -4.25
C LEU A 147 24.70 11.62 -3.97
N ALA A 148 24.97 10.51 -3.28
CA ALA A 148 23.95 9.55 -2.85
C ALA A 148 23.63 9.77 -1.37
N ILE A 149 22.35 9.97 -1.05
CA ILE A 149 21.87 10.20 0.31
C ILE A 149 20.89 9.09 0.66
N ASP A 150 21.33 8.20 1.54
CA ASP A 150 20.50 7.10 2.05
C ASP A 150 19.69 7.53 3.27
N GLU A 151 18.60 6.80 3.56
CA GLU A 151 17.64 7.10 4.62
C GLU A 151 17.17 8.58 4.57
N PHE A 152 16.87 9.07 3.35
CA PHE A 152 16.49 10.46 3.12
C PHE A 152 15.19 10.86 3.83
N ASP A 153 14.41 9.88 4.30
CA ASP A 153 13.27 10.11 5.20
C ASP A 153 13.63 10.96 6.43
N ALA A 154 14.88 10.86 6.91
CA ALA A 154 15.38 11.65 8.05
C ALA A 154 15.44 13.16 7.77
N ALA A 155 15.47 13.58 6.49
CA ALA A 155 15.47 15.00 6.12
C ALA A 155 14.24 15.74 6.68
N SER A 156 13.11 15.05 6.82
CA SER A 156 11.90 15.64 7.43
C SER A 156 12.10 16.12 8.87
N ASP A 157 13.09 15.57 9.57
CA ASP A 157 13.38 15.91 10.97
C ASP A 157 14.69 16.70 11.11
N LEU A 158 15.63 16.54 10.18
CA LEU A 158 16.96 17.15 10.23
C LEU A 158 17.04 18.51 9.52
N PHE A 159 16.31 18.66 8.42
CA PHE A 159 16.27 19.91 7.64
C PHE A 159 15.22 20.83 8.24
N LYS A 160 15.68 21.86 8.95
CA LYS A 160 14.82 22.76 9.74
C LYS A 160 14.42 24.02 8.97
N GLU A 161 15.18 24.35 7.93
CA GLU A 161 14.97 25.55 7.13
C GLU A 161 14.68 25.19 5.67
N THR A 162 13.87 26.00 5.00
CA THR A 162 13.64 25.88 3.56
C THR A 162 14.95 25.91 2.77
N ALA A 163 15.91 26.72 3.24
CA ALA A 163 17.25 26.84 2.67
C ALA A 163 18.05 25.53 2.64
N ASP A 164 17.70 24.54 3.47
CA ASP A 164 18.38 23.24 3.50
C ASP A 164 18.00 22.41 2.25
N PHE A 165 16.71 22.39 1.90
CA PHE A 165 16.24 21.76 0.66
C PHE A 165 16.64 22.57 -0.58
N GLU A 166 16.63 23.90 -0.50
CA GLU A 166 17.07 24.79 -1.59
C GLU A 166 18.54 24.55 -1.92
N PHE A 167 19.39 24.33 -0.94
CA PHE A 167 20.79 23.98 -1.17
C PHE A 167 20.95 22.71 -2.02
N LEU A 168 20.25 21.62 -1.68
CA LEU A 168 20.26 20.39 -2.48
C LEU A 168 19.70 20.61 -3.88
N ARG A 169 18.63 21.40 -3.99
CA ARG A 169 18.06 21.77 -5.28
C ARG A 169 19.06 22.54 -6.13
N ASP A 170 19.74 23.52 -5.57
CA ASP A 170 20.72 24.35 -6.28
C ASP A 170 21.93 23.50 -6.73
N LEU A 171 22.43 22.60 -5.88
CA LEU A 171 23.47 21.65 -6.26
C LEU A 171 23.04 20.77 -7.44
N SER A 172 21.81 20.29 -7.44
CA SER A 172 21.33 19.30 -8.40
C SER A 172 20.78 19.93 -9.70
N SER A 173 20.41 21.21 -9.70
CA SER A 173 19.88 21.91 -10.87
C SER A 173 20.91 22.79 -11.59
N ASN A 174 22.02 23.10 -10.93
CA ASN A 174 23.07 23.96 -11.49
C ASN A 174 24.00 23.12 -12.41
N ARG A 175 23.89 23.37 -13.71
CA ARG A 175 24.68 22.65 -14.74
C ARG A 175 26.20 22.83 -14.58
N ASP A 176 26.65 23.95 -13.98
CA ASP A 176 28.07 24.21 -13.76
C ASP A 176 28.66 23.32 -12.65
N ILE A 177 27.81 22.73 -11.80
CA ILE A 177 28.24 21.81 -10.74
C ILE A 177 28.38 20.38 -11.27
N GLY A 178 27.59 19.99 -12.29
CA GLY A 178 27.70 18.68 -12.91
C GLY A 178 27.44 17.49 -11.95
N LEU A 179 26.70 17.72 -10.88
CA LEU A 179 26.42 16.74 -9.84
C LEU A 179 25.12 15.98 -10.15
N SER A 180 25.16 14.65 -10.05
CA SER A 180 23.97 13.81 -10.05
C SER A 180 23.58 13.46 -8.62
N LEU A 181 22.31 13.69 -8.27
CA LEU A 181 21.78 13.37 -6.94
C LEU A 181 21.04 12.04 -6.98
N VAL A 182 21.35 11.16 -6.01
CA VAL A 182 20.67 9.88 -5.79
C VAL A 182 20.07 9.87 -4.39
N LEU A 183 18.76 10.02 -4.28
CA LEU A 183 18.05 9.97 -3.01
C LEU A 183 17.48 8.58 -2.80
N ILE A 184 17.66 8.04 -1.60
CA ILE A 184 17.13 6.73 -1.23
C ILE A 184 16.24 6.92 -0.02
N SER A 185 14.95 6.65 -0.18
CA SER A 185 13.95 6.87 0.86
C SER A 185 12.86 5.80 0.84
N ARG A 186 12.05 5.77 1.86
CA ARG A 186 10.82 4.98 1.91
C ARG A 186 9.65 5.78 1.36
N ARG A 187 9.54 7.04 1.76
CA ARG A 187 8.50 7.98 1.31
C ARG A 187 8.90 8.70 0.03
N GLN A 188 7.91 9.16 -0.69
CA GLN A 188 8.14 10.05 -1.83
C GLN A 188 8.68 11.40 -1.37
N LEU A 189 9.52 12.02 -2.19
CA LEU A 189 10.21 13.26 -1.84
C LEU A 189 9.25 14.38 -1.43
N TYR A 190 8.12 14.55 -2.15
CA TYR A 190 7.13 15.58 -1.80
C TYR A 190 6.52 15.40 -0.40
N MET A 191 6.41 14.15 0.09
CA MET A 191 5.91 13.87 1.45
C MET A 191 6.92 14.26 2.52
N ILE A 192 8.21 14.10 2.21
CA ILE A 192 9.31 14.48 3.11
C ILE A 192 9.40 16.00 3.21
N GLU A 193 9.34 16.70 2.08
CA GLU A 193 9.36 18.17 2.04
C GLU A 193 8.14 18.79 2.71
N LYS A 194 6.93 18.30 2.36
CA LYS A 194 5.65 18.88 2.80
C LYS A 194 5.46 18.86 4.31
N LYS A 195 6.10 17.95 5.02
CA LYS A 195 6.03 17.90 6.48
C LYS A 195 6.48 19.22 7.12
N ASN A 196 7.46 19.90 6.52
CA ASN A 196 8.06 21.10 7.08
C ASN A 196 7.77 22.37 6.26
N PHE A 197 7.60 22.26 4.93
CA PHE A 197 7.58 23.42 4.03
C PHE A 197 6.57 23.24 2.88
N ASN A 198 5.51 24.04 2.89
CA ASN A 198 4.46 23.99 1.86
C ASN A 198 4.91 24.52 0.49
N ASN A 199 6.05 25.23 0.39
CA ASN A 199 6.49 25.95 -0.81
C ASN A 199 7.80 25.44 -1.41
N SER A 200 8.39 24.35 -0.89
CA SER A 200 9.58 23.78 -1.52
C SER A 200 9.22 23.13 -2.86
N THR A 201 10.09 23.30 -3.85
CA THR A 201 9.96 22.75 -5.20
C THR A 201 11.10 21.78 -5.54
N PHE A 202 11.81 21.29 -4.53
CA PHE A 202 12.93 20.37 -4.73
C PHE A 202 12.49 19.07 -5.38
N HIS A 203 11.32 18.52 -5.01
CA HIS A 203 10.74 17.35 -5.67
C HIS A 203 10.53 17.51 -7.19
N GLY A 204 10.43 18.76 -7.69
CA GLY A 204 10.26 19.04 -9.12
C GLY A 204 11.53 18.83 -9.97
N VAL A 205 12.71 18.74 -9.34
CA VAL A 205 13.99 18.55 -10.05
C VAL A 205 14.56 17.12 -9.89
N VAL A 206 13.85 16.23 -9.22
CA VAL A 206 14.27 14.85 -8.95
C VAL A 206 13.22 13.89 -9.49
N GLN A 207 13.63 12.97 -10.35
CA GLN A 207 12.73 11.95 -10.89
C GLN A 207 12.59 10.78 -9.91
N THR A 208 11.36 10.45 -9.52
CA THR A 208 11.08 9.38 -8.55
C THR A 208 10.86 8.03 -9.24
N TYR A 209 11.54 7.02 -8.73
CA TYR A 209 11.45 5.63 -9.18
C TYR A 209 11.06 4.74 -8.00
N PRO A 210 9.81 4.26 -7.94
CA PRO A 210 9.40 3.30 -6.94
C PRO A 210 10.02 1.92 -7.25
N ILE A 211 10.67 1.33 -6.26
CA ILE A 211 11.15 -0.05 -6.33
C ILE A 211 10.06 -0.96 -5.81
N ASN A 212 9.52 -1.76 -6.70
CA ASN A 212 8.61 -2.83 -6.36
C ASN A 212 9.38 -4.05 -5.84
N GLY A 213 8.68 -5.04 -5.31
CA GLY A 213 9.28 -6.33 -4.98
C GLY A 213 9.72 -7.11 -6.22
N PHE A 214 10.15 -8.36 -6.02
CA PHE A 214 10.54 -9.25 -7.10
C PHE A 214 9.40 -9.48 -8.09
N GLU A 215 9.69 -9.26 -9.35
CA GLU A 215 8.84 -9.62 -10.48
C GLU A 215 9.15 -11.06 -10.95
N GLN A 216 8.41 -11.57 -11.92
CA GLN A 216 8.59 -12.96 -12.39
C GLN A 216 10.02 -13.24 -12.90
N GLU A 217 10.65 -12.25 -13.51
CA GLU A 217 12.03 -12.37 -14.00
C GLU A 217 13.04 -12.51 -12.84
N ASP A 218 12.84 -11.73 -11.77
CA ASP A 218 13.67 -11.78 -10.57
C ASP A 218 13.51 -13.13 -9.85
N LEU A 219 12.27 -13.67 -9.80
CA LEU A 219 12.00 -15.00 -9.25
C LEU A 219 12.70 -16.09 -10.06
N ASN A 220 12.71 -15.99 -11.39
CA ASN A 220 13.42 -16.94 -12.24
C ASN A 220 14.93 -16.88 -11.98
N GLU A 221 15.51 -15.68 -11.89
CA GLU A 221 16.91 -15.48 -11.53
C GLU A 221 17.23 -16.08 -10.15
N PHE A 222 16.36 -15.85 -9.17
CA PHE A 222 16.49 -16.41 -7.83
C PHE A 222 16.52 -17.95 -7.84
N PHE A 223 15.60 -18.60 -8.55
CA PHE A 223 15.57 -20.08 -8.64
C PHE A 223 16.73 -20.62 -9.45
N CYS A 224 17.18 -19.91 -10.49
CA CYS A 224 18.41 -20.27 -11.21
C CYS A 224 19.63 -20.17 -10.29
N ALA A 225 19.74 -19.15 -9.46
CA ALA A 225 20.87 -19.03 -8.53
C ALA A 225 20.94 -20.18 -7.51
N LEU A 226 19.79 -20.66 -7.01
CA LEU A 226 19.73 -21.86 -6.16
C LEU A 226 20.19 -23.11 -6.89
N LYS A 227 19.76 -23.30 -8.14
CA LYS A 227 20.13 -24.46 -8.95
C LYS A 227 21.59 -24.42 -9.38
N ASP A 228 22.05 -23.31 -9.94
CA ASP A 228 23.36 -23.21 -10.58
C ASP A 228 24.51 -23.15 -9.57
N LYS A 229 24.30 -22.51 -8.40
CA LYS A 229 25.35 -22.36 -7.39
C LYS A 229 25.32 -23.45 -6.31
N TYR A 230 24.17 -24.04 -6.02
CA TYR A 230 24.01 -25.01 -4.91
C TYR A 230 23.44 -26.35 -5.34
N GLU A 231 23.12 -26.55 -6.62
CA GLU A 231 22.48 -27.75 -7.15
C GLU A 231 21.12 -28.05 -6.49
N ILE A 232 20.44 -26.98 -6.01
CA ILE A 232 19.14 -27.10 -5.33
C ILE A 232 18.02 -26.82 -6.33
N GLU A 233 17.21 -27.84 -6.60
CA GLU A 233 16.01 -27.72 -7.42
C GLU A 233 14.76 -27.93 -6.55
N LEU A 234 14.05 -26.85 -6.24
CA LEU A 234 12.81 -26.92 -5.49
C LEU A 234 11.69 -27.47 -6.38
N ASN A 235 10.93 -28.45 -5.85
CA ASN A 235 9.73 -28.95 -6.52
C ASN A 235 8.62 -27.88 -6.54
N GLU A 236 7.57 -28.11 -7.33
CA GLU A 236 6.47 -27.15 -7.51
C GLU A 236 5.78 -26.79 -6.19
N TYR A 237 5.54 -27.78 -5.31
CA TYR A 237 4.96 -27.53 -3.99
C TYR A 237 5.84 -26.59 -3.15
N SER A 238 7.13 -26.85 -3.06
CA SER A 238 8.09 -26.01 -2.31
C SER A 238 8.17 -24.60 -2.88
N ARG A 239 8.17 -24.45 -4.21
CA ARG A 239 8.14 -23.13 -4.88
C ARG A 239 6.86 -22.36 -4.52
N THR A 240 5.71 -23.02 -4.62
CA THR A 240 4.41 -22.41 -4.27
C THR A 240 4.36 -21.99 -2.80
N ARG A 241 4.86 -22.83 -1.89
CA ARG A 241 4.95 -22.47 -0.46
C ARG A 241 5.88 -21.30 -0.20
N LEU A 242 7.02 -21.27 -0.89
CA LEU A 242 7.98 -20.16 -0.78
C LEU A 242 7.35 -18.85 -1.25
N ILE A 243 6.69 -18.85 -2.41
CA ILE A 243 5.98 -17.69 -2.94
C ILE A 243 4.84 -17.25 -2.00
N TYR A 244 4.11 -18.19 -1.41
CA TYR A 244 3.06 -17.88 -0.43
C TYR A 244 3.60 -17.07 0.76
N TYR A 245 4.76 -17.47 1.32
CA TYR A 245 5.35 -16.77 2.46
C TYR A 245 6.05 -15.48 2.06
N CYS A 246 6.84 -15.52 1.00
CA CYS A 246 7.71 -14.41 0.59
C CYS A 246 6.99 -13.38 -0.30
N GLY A 247 6.05 -13.83 -1.14
CA GLY A 247 5.37 -12.99 -2.13
C GLY A 247 6.35 -12.31 -3.06
N GLN A 248 6.49 -10.99 -2.91
CA GLN A 248 7.44 -10.16 -3.67
C GLN A 248 8.62 -9.68 -2.83
N SER A 249 8.72 -10.05 -1.55
CA SER A 249 9.74 -9.51 -0.66
C SER A 249 11.13 -10.15 -0.88
N PRO A 250 12.13 -9.45 -1.44
CA PRO A 250 13.47 -9.98 -1.64
C PRO A 250 14.15 -10.35 -0.30
N TYR A 251 13.82 -9.64 0.76
CA TYR A 251 14.32 -9.93 2.09
C TYR A 251 13.86 -11.30 2.60
N LEU A 252 12.57 -11.61 2.43
CA LEU A 252 12.03 -12.92 2.82
C LEU A 252 12.60 -14.03 1.93
N PHE A 253 12.72 -13.80 0.62
CA PHE A 253 13.38 -14.75 -0.27
C PHE A 253 14.82 -15.05 0.16
N SER A 254 15.61 -14.02 0.48
CA SER A 254 16.99 -14.20 0.97
C SER A 254 17.04 -14.98 2.28
N MET A 255 16.10 -14.71 3.21
CA MET A 255 16.02 -15.40 4.50
C MET A 255 15.71 -16.89 4.32
N PHE A 256 14.72 -17.23 3.50
CA PHE A 256 14.38 -18.62 3.23
C PHE A 256 15.48 -19.33 2.45
N ALA A 257 16.05 -18.68 1.44
CA ALA A 257 17.14 -19.28 0.65
C ALA A 257 18.39 -19.55 1.49
N TYR A 258 18.71 -18.65 2.42
CA TYR A 258 19.80 -18.87 3.38
C TYR A 258 19.61 -20.21 4.12
N ASP A 259 18.42 -20.43 4.69
CA ASP A 259 18.11 -21.67 5.41
C ASP A 259 17.99 -22.88 4.49
N VAL A 260 17.50 -22.72 3.26
CA VAL A 260 17.43 -23.78 2.24
C VAL A 260 18.85 -24.29 1.91
N VAL A 261 19.80 -23.37 1.70
CA VAL A 261 21.20 -23.71 1.41
C VAL A 261 21.85 -24.37 2.62
N ASP A 262 21.61 -23.87 3.83
CA ASP A 262 22.15 -24.46 5.07
C ASP A 262 21.59 -25.88 5.33
N ASP A 263 20.28 -26.08 5.16
CA ASP A 263 19.67 -27.41 5.33
C ASP A 263 20.18 -28.39 4.26
N ASN A 264 20.36 -27.97 3.00
CA ASN A 264 20.96 -28.78 1.94
C ASN A 264 22.41 -29.16 2.28
N ALA A 265 23.22 -28.21 2.71
CA ALA A 265 24.60 -28.45 3.11
C ALA A 265 24.72 -29.41 4.31
N ALA A 266 23.72 -29.41 5.20
CA ALA A 266 23.62 -30.33 6.32
C ALA A 266 23.01 -31.70 5.94
N GLY A 267 22.67 -31.94 4.67
CA GLY A 267 22.03 -33.17 4.18
C GLY A 267 20.61 -33.38 4.70
N LYS A 268 19.91 -32.30 5.09
CA LYS A 268 18.52 -32.37 5.55
C LYS A 268 17.56 -32.25 4.36
N GLU A 269 16.38 -32.85 4.52
CA GLU A 269 15.28 -32.62 3.57
C GLU A 269 14.83 -31.17 3.61
N ILE A 270 14.71 -30.56 2.43
CA ILE A 270 14.25 -29.18 2.30
C ILE A 270 12.74 -29.12 2.47
N ASN A 271 12.29 -28.52 3.58
CA ASN A 271 10.88 -28.33 3.88
C ASN A 271 10.60 -26.85 4.23
N ILE A 272 9.94 -26.15 3.31
CA ILE A 272 9.67 -24.71 3.43
C ILE A 272 8.82 -24.35 4.64
N ASP A 273 7.83 -25.20 5.00
CA ASP A 273 6.99 -24.97 6.18
C ASP A 273 7.78 -25.13 7.49
N SER A 274 8.78 -26.03 7.51
CA SER A 274 9.69 -26.19 8.64
C SER A 274 10.63 -24.99 8.79
N ILE A 275 11.12 -24.46 7.67
CA ILE A 275 11.91 -23.21 7.64
C ILE A 275 11.06 -22.04 8.16
N TYR A 276 9.81 -21.90 7.68
CA TYR A 276 8.88 -20.89 8.17
C TYR A 276 8.74 -20.93 9.70
N ARG A 277 8.51 -22.10 10.29
CA ARG A 277 8.37 -22.25 11.76
C ARG A 277 9.61 -21.79 12.52
N ARG A 278 10.81 -22.02 11.97
CA ARG A 278 12.05 -21.51 12.58
C ARG A 278 12.19 -19.99 12.49
N ARG A 279 11.65 -19.39 11.42
CA ARG A 279 11.74 -17.95 11.11
C ARG A 279 10.47 -17.15 11.46
N GLU A 280 9.47 -17.78 12.05
CA GLU A 280 8.17 -17.16 12.33
C GLU A 280 8.30 -15.83 13.09
N ILE A 281 9.13 -15.81 14.14
CA ILE A 281 9.38 -14.60 14.94
C ILE A 281 10.06 -13.50 14.10
N ASP A 282 11.02 -13.85 13.27
CA ASP A 282 11.73 -12.90 12.41
C ASP A 282 10.78 -12.29 11.37
N ILE A 283 9.90 -13.11 10.79
CA ILE A 283 8.90 -12.71 9.81
C ILE A 283 7.85 -11.80 10.46
N GLU A 284 7.34 -12.17 11.64
CA GLU A 284 6.41 -11.33 12.38
C GLU A 284 7.02 -9.98 12.76
N ASN A 285 8.28 -9.95 13.22
CA ASN A 285 8.97 -8.71 13.54
C ASN A 285 9.17 -7.84 12.29
N TYR A 286 9.44 -8.46 11.14
CA TYR A 286 9.49 -7.74 9.88
C TYR A 286 8.13 -7.12 9.53
N PHE A 287 7.03 -7.86 9.62
CA PHE A 287 5.69 -7.32 9.39
C PHE A 287 5.33 -6.20 10.38
N LYS A 288 5.62 -6.39 11.67
CA LYS A 288 5.45 -5.32 12.69
C LYS A 288 6.23 -4.05 12.32
N SER A 289 7.44 -4.19 11.76
CA SER A 289 8.21 -3.03 11.30
C SER A 289 7.57 -2.30 10.12
N ILE A 290 6.91 -3.03 9.21
CA ILE A 290 6.14 -2.46 8.10
C ILE A 290 4.90 -1.72 8.63
N PHE A 291 4.17 -2.33 9.56
CA PHE A 291 2.99 -1.70 10.17
C PHE A 291 3.35 -0.44 10.97
N ALA A 292 4.48 -0.46 11.69
CA ALA A 292 4.97 0.73 12.39
C ALA A 292 5.30 1.87 11.41
N CYS A 293 5.90 1.55 10.27
CA CYS A 293 6.13 2.54 9.21
C CYS A 293 4.82 3.12 8.67
N LEU A 294 3.83 2.25 8.38
CA LEU A 294 2.51 2.67 7.91
C LEU A 294 1.81 3.61 8.89
N ASN A 295 1.83 3.28 10.19
CA ASN A 295 1.22 4.12 11.23
C ASN A 295 1.89 5.49 11.38
N ASN A 296 3.20 5.57 11.11
CA ASN A 296 3.94 6.84 11.16
C ASN A 296 3.74 7.70 9.91
N ASP A 297 3.29 7.10 8.81
CA ASP A 297 3.01 7.78 7.55
C ASP A 297 1.53 8.16 7.47
N MET A 298 1.03 8.89 8.43
CA MET A 298 -0.36 9.35 8.43
C MET A 298 -0.63 10.17 7.17
N ILE A 299 -1.51 9.63 6.31
CA ILE A 299 -2.10 10.38 5.22
C ILE A 299 -3.41 10.94 5.77
N VAL A 300 -3.40 12.23 6.04
CA VAL A 300 -4.63 12.95 6.42
C VAL A 300 -5.51 13.01 5.19
N VAL A 301 -6.62 12.27 5.21
CA VAL A 301 -7.69 12.43 4.22
C VAL A 301 -8.76 13.28 4.86
N GLU A 302 -8.95 14.47 4.33
CA GLU A 302 -10.14 15.26 4.63
C GLU A 302 -11.35 14.57 3.97
N GLY A 303 -12.07 13.79 4.74
CA GLY A 303 -13.27 13.07 4.30
C GLY A 303 -14.35 13.05 5.35
N ALA A 304 -15.55 12.63 4.96
CA ALA A 304 -16.76 12.66 5.81
C ALA A 304 -16.68 11.77 7.08
N TYR A 305 -15.63 10.98 7.25
CA TYR A 305 -15.49 9.97 8.30
C TYR A 305 -14.27 10.16 9.23
N GLY A 306 -13.60 11.30 9.18
CA GLY A 306 -12.43 11.57 10.03
C GLY A 306 -11.11 11.08 9.48
N GLU A 307 -10.05 11.15 10.29
CA GLU A 307 -8.71 10.69 9.94
C GLU A 307 -8.64 9.16 10.04
N ILE A 308 -8.31 8.51 8.90
CA ILE A 308 -8.09 7.07 8.86
C ILE A 308 -6.58 6.83 8.74
N SER A 309 -6.04 5.92 9.56
CA SER A 309 -4.62 5.56 9.49
C SER A 309 -4.28 4.90 8.15
N THR A 310 -3.02 4.98 7.75
CA THR A 310 -2.56 4.35 6.49
C THR A 310 -2.73 2.83 6.52
N VAL A 311 -2.65 2.22 7.71
CA VAL A 311 -2.90 0.78 7.90
C VAL A 311 -4.37 0.45 7.64
N GLU A 312 -5.30 1.24 8.15
CA GLU A 312 -6.75 1.06 7.90
C GLU A 312 -7.07 1.20 6.41
N LYS A 313 -6.44 2.14 5.72
CA LYS A 313 -6.58 2.29 4.26
C LYS A 313 -6.05 1.06 3.52
N LEU A 314 -4.87 0.57 3.88
CA LEU A 314 -4.29 -0.64 3.28
C LEU A 314 -5.21 -1.85 3.49
N VAL A 315 -5.75 -2.03 4.71
CA VAL A 315 -6.71 -3.09 5.00
C VAL A 315 -8.00 -2.90 4.20
N GLY A 316 -8.52 -1.69 4.13
CA GLY A 316 -9.69 -1.37 3.31
C GLY A 316 -9.54 -1.76 1.83
N VAL A 317 -8.34 -1.60 1.27
CA VAL A 317 -8.06 -1.98 -0.13
C VAL A 317 -7.90 -3.50 -0.29
N ILE A 318 -7.14 -4.15 0.61
CA ILE A 318 -6.74 -5.57 0.46
C ILE A 318 -7.80 -6.53 1.01
N VAL A 319 -8.38 -6.21 2.17
CA VAL A 319 -9.35 -7.04 2.88
C VAL A 319 -10.79 -6.58 2.63
N GLY A 320 -10.98 -5.27 2.46
CA GLY A 320 -12.29 -4.60 2.30
C GLY A 320 -12.84 -4.07 3.63
N PRO A 321 -13.88 -3.24 3.60
CA PRO A 321 -14.46 -2.63 2.40
C PRO A 321 -13.66 -1.43 1.89
N LYS A 322 -13.64 -1.19 0.59
CA LYS A 322 -12.96 -0.04 -0.04
C LYS A 322 -13.69 1.31 0.14
N ILE A 323 -14.78 1.35 0.88
CA ILE A 323 -15.72 2.49 0.92
C ILE A 323 -15.08 3.77 1.46
N SER A 324 -14.11 3.63 2.35
CA SER A 324 -13.40 4.74 2.99
C SER A 324 -12.07 5.11 2.30
N VAL A 325 -11.73 4.46 1.19
CA VAL A 325 -10.45 4.65 0.51
C VAL A 325 -10.68 5.30 -0.85
N VAL A 326 -10.05 6.45 -1.08
CA VAL A 326 -10.11 7.15 -2.37
C VAL A 326 -8.99 6.71 -3.31
N GLU A 327 -9.17 6.89 -4.64
CA GLU A 327 -8.17 6.48 -5.64
C GLU A 327 -6.77 7.08 -5.38
N ASN A 328 -6.71 8.31 -4.88
CA ASN A 328 -5.43 8.94 -4.55
C ASN A 328 -4.68 8.18 -3.44
N ASP A 329 -5.38 7.65 -2.43
CA ASP A 329 -4.76 6.85 -1.38
C ASP A 329 -4.22 5.53 -1.92
N ILE A 330 -4.96 4.88 -2.81
CA ILE A 330 -4.53 3.66 -3.50
C ILE A 330 -3.25 3.93 -4.27
N SER A 331 -3.22 4.99 -5.08
CA SER A 331 -2.04 5.40 -5.84
C SER A 331 -0.82 5.68 -4.95
N VAL A 332 -1.03 6.29 -3.79
CA VAL A 332 0.06 6.52 -2.83
C VAL A 332 0.57 5.21 -2.23
N LEU A 333 -0.32 4.31 -1.81
CA LEU A 333 0.07 2.99 -1.27
C LEU A 333 0.82 2.14 -2.30
N GLU A 334 0.40 2.18 -3.59
CA GLU A 334 1.13 1.52 -4.68
C GLU A 334 2.53 2.11 -4.87
N LYS A 335 2.64 3.44 -4.96
CA LYS A 335 3.92 4.14 -5.13
C LYS A 335 4.87 3.94 -3.95
N MET A 336 4.34 3.65 -2.77
CA MET A 336 5.11 3.27 -1.58
C MET A 336 5.45 1.78 -1.54
N GLY A 337 4.90 0.95 -2.43
CA GLY A 337 5.14 -0.49 -2.53
C GLY A 337 4.37 -1.36 -1.53
N TYR A 338 3.35 -0.83 -0.86
CA TYR A 338 2.52 -1.60 0.09
C TYR A 338 1.48 -2.48 -0.61
N LEU A 339 1.09 -2.11 -1.80
CA LEU A 339 0.21 -2.89 -2.64
C LEU A 339 0.65 -2.78 -4.11
N TYR A 340 0.21 -3.71 -4.91
CA TYR A 340 0.35 -3.70 -6.35
C TYR A 340 -0.95 -4.13 -7.01
N SER A 341 -1.18 -3.66 -8.23
CA SER A 341 -2.39 -3.95 -8.99
C SER A 341 -2.13 -4.90 -10.14
N GLU A 342 -3.06 -5.82 -10.37
CA GLU A 342 -3.12 -6.65 -11.55
C GLU A 342 -4.54 -6.61 -12.10
N GLY A 343 -4.73 -5.87 -13.19
CA GLY A 343 -6.06 -5.53 -13.70
C GLY A 343 -6.84 -4.68 -12.69
N GLU A 344 -7.99 -5.16 -12.24
CA GLU A 344 -8.83 -4.48 -11.23
C GLU A 344 -8.58 -4.97 -9.79
N MET A 345 -7.65 -5.91 -9.59
CA MET A 345 -7.38 -6.51 -8.28
C MET A 345 -6.14 -5.88 -7.66
N TYR A 346 -6.17 -5.77 -6.33
CA TYR A 346 -5.04 -5.30 -5.53
C TYR A 346 -4.51 -6.41 -4.66
N TYR A 347 -3.19 -6.48 -4.58
CA TYR A 347 -2.47 -7.50 -3.83
C TYR A 347 -1.51 -6.82 -2.86
N SER A 348 -1.27 -7.45 -1.72
CA SER A 348 -0.24 -7.03 -0.77
C SER A 348 1.10 -7.71 -1.06
N ILE A 349 2.11 -7.41 -0.25
CA ILE A 349 3.48 -7.92 -0.35
C ILE A 349 3.51 -9.45 -0.51
N SER A 350 2.68 -10.20 0.25
CA SER A 350 2.53 -11.65 0.14
C SER A 350 1.16 -12.09 0.65
N GLN A 351 0.74 -13.30 0.29
CA GLN A 351 -0.49 -13.89 0.84
C GLN A 351 -0.39 -14.07 2.37
N HIS A 352 0.79 -14.38 2.88
CA HIS A 352 1.02 -14.47 4.31
C HIS A 352 0.89 -13.11 5.02
N PHE A 353 1.37 -12.04 4.39
CA PHE A 353 1.16 -10.67 4.88
C PHE A 353 -0.32 -10.24 4.84
N THR A 354 -1.07 -10.63 3.80
CA THR A 354 -2.53 -10.44 3.75
C THR A 354 -3.21 -11.07 4.95
N ASN A 355 -2.81 -12.29 5.34
CA ASN A 355 -3.37 -12.95 6.51
C ASN A 355 -2.99 -12.24 7.83
N ALA A 356 -1.81 -11.63 7.90
CA ALA A 356 -1.44 -10.78 9.03
C ALA A 356 -2.29 -9.51 9.11
N LEU A 357 -2.59 -8.87 7.97
CA LEU A 357 -3.51 -7.72 7.91
C LEU A 357 -4.92 -8.08 8.42
N ARG A 358 -5.44 -9.26 8.05
CA ARG A 358 -6.77 -9.74 8.50
C ARG A 358 -6.88 -9.91 10.02
N ARG A 359 -5.76 -10.18 10.70
CA ARG A 359 -5.72 -10.37 12.16
C ARG A 359 -5.54 -9.06 12.95
N MET A 360 -5.35 -7.93 12.28
CA MET A 360 -5.17 -6.66 12.96
C MET A 360 -6.48 -6.18 13.58
N PRO A 361 -6.48 -5.70 14.83
CA PRO A 361 -7.63 -5.07 15.45
C PRO A 361 -7.82 -3.67 14.83
N LEU A 362 -8.59 -3.57 13.77
CA LEU A 362 -8.82 -2.32 13.06
C LEU A 362 -10.27 -1.89 13.20
N ASN A 363 -10.47 -0.60 13.37
CA ASN A 363 -11.78 0.05 13.25
C ASN A 363 -12.17 0.18 11.76
N VAL A 364 -12.28 -0.95 11.07
CA VAL A 364 -12.90 -0.94 9.75
C VAL A 364 -14.39 -0.75 9.95
N ASP A 365 -14.98 0.20 9.26
CA ASP A 365 -16.41 0.45 9.34
C ASP A 365 -17.23 -0.69 8.71
N THR A 366 -17.33 -1.78 9.46
CA THR A 366 -18.09 -2.97 9.10
C THR A 366 -19.56 -2.64 8.90
N TRP A 367 -20.08 -1.64 9.61
CA TRP A 367 -21.47 -1.20 9.50
C TRP A 367 -21.77 -0.66 8.10
N THR A 368 -20.93 0.25 7.59
CA THR A 368 -21.09 0.80 6.23
C THR A 368 -20.98 -0.28 5.16
N ALA A 369 -20.09 -1.29 5.34
CA ALA A 369 -20.00 -2.43 4.43
C ALA A 369 -21.27 -3.26 4.38
N ILE A 370 -21.84 -3.58 5.55
CA ILE A 370 -23.09 -4.34 5.67
C ILE A 370 -24.25 -3.56 5.04
N LEU A 371 -24.38 -2.26 5.33
CA LEU A 371 -25.42 -1.42 4.74
C LEU A 371 -25.31 -1.34 3.21
N GLY A 372 -24.09 -1.21 2.70
CA GLY A 372 -23.84 -1.23 1.25
C GLY A 372 -24.28 -2.53 0.59
N LEU A 373 -23.97 -3.67 1.22
CA LEU A 373 -24.41 -4.99 0.75
C LEU A 373 -25.92 -5.14 0.86
N GLU A 374 -26.52 -4.81 2.01
CA GLU A 374 -27.96 -4.90 2.22
C GLU A 374 -28.74 -4.11 1.16
N LYS A 375 -28.31 -2.86 0.88
CA LYS A 375 -28.91 -2.03 -0.17
C LYS A 375 -28.86 -2.70 -1.54
N LYS A 376 -27.73 -3.29 -1.91
CA LYS A 376 -27.58 -3.98 -3.20
C LYS A 376 -28.41 -5.25 -3.29
N LEU A 377 -28.45 -6.06 -2.23
CA LEU A 377 -29.28 -7.26 -2.21
C LEU A 377 -30.77 -6.92 -2.31
N LYS A 378 -31.26 -5.94 -1.55
CA LYS A 378 -32.64 -5.47 -1.64
C LYS A 378 -32.98 -4.93 -3.03
N SER A 379 -32.09 -4.15 -3.65
CA SER A 379 -32.25 -3.66 -5.02
C SER A 379 -32.32 -4.81 -6.03
N MET A 380 -31.46 -5.83 -5.90
CA MET A 380 -31.47 -7.02 -6.77
C MET A 380 -32.78 -7.81 -6.60
N VAL A 381 -33.22 -8.04 -5.38
CA VAL A 381 -34.49 -8.78 -5.10
C VAL A 381 -35.66 -8.02 -5.71
N ARG A 382 -35.78 -6.71 -5.44
CA ARG A 382 -36.84 -5.87 -6.01
C ARG A 382 -36.89 -5.96 -7.54
N LYS A 383 -35.75 -5.82 -8.20
CA LYS A 383 -35.63 -5.92 -9.66
C LYS A 383 -36.09 -7.28 -10.17
N GLN A 384 -35.69 -8.37 -9.52
CA GLN A 384 -36.08 -9.72 -9.96
C GLN A 384 -37.57 -9.99 -9.75
N ILE A 385 -38.18 -9.53 -8.67
CA ILE A 385 -39.63 -9.65 -8.47
C ILE A 385 -40.36 -8.89 -9.58
N MET A 386 -39.99 -7.63 -9.83
CA MET A 386 -40.62 -6.80 -10.88
C MET A 386 -40.51 -7.44 -12.25
N LEU A 387 -39.33 -7.94 -12.63
CA LEU A 387 -39.09 -8.57 -13.92
C LEU A 387 -39.88 -9.88 -14.08
N ASN A 388 -39.92 -10.73 -13.06
CA ASN A 388 -40.56 -12.05 -13.17
C ASN A 388 -42.09 -11.97 -13.09
N HIS A 389 -42.64 -10.91 -12.50
CA HIS A 389 -44.08 -10.66 -12.45
C HIS A 389 -44.54 -9.67 -13.54
N ASN A 390 -43.59 -9.12 -14.34
CA ASN A 390 -43.85 -8.11 -15.36
C ASN A 390 -44.65 -6.90 -14.85
N VAL A 391 -44.24 -6.36 -13.69
CA VAL A 391 -44.86 -5.22 -13.01
C VAL A 391 -43.86 -4.10 -12.81
N GLU A 392 -44.32 -2.86 -12.79
CA GLU A 392 -43.52 -1.68 -12.44
C GLU A 392 -43.51 -1.41 -10.92
N ILE A 393 -44.51 -1.88 -10.20
CA ILE A 393 -44.66 -1.72 -8.75
C ILE A 393 -45.03 -3.09 -8.17
N ILE A 394 -44.36 -3.45 -7.06
CA ILE A 394 -44.69 -4.67 -6.30
C ILE A 394 -45.81 -4.32 -5.34
N ASP A 395 -46.99 -4.90 -5.55
CA ASP A 395 -48.14 -4.70 -4.68
C ASP A 395 -48.05 -5.53 -3.37
N TYR A 396 -48.96 -5.25 -2.44
CA TYR A 396 -48.97 -5.90 -1.13
C TYR A 396 -49.29 -7.40 -1.22
N ASP A 397 -50.17 -7.82 -2.12
CA ASP A 397 -50.55 -9.22 -2.26
C ASP A 397 -49.38 -10.07 -2.77
N MET A 398 -48.51 -9.50 -3.62
CA MET A 398 -47.26 -10.12 -4.03
C MET A 398 -46.29 -10.33 -2.87
N TRP A 399 -46.20 -9.37 -1.93
CA TRP A 399 -45.39 -9.52 -0.74
C TRP A 399 -45.92 -10.61 0.18
N ILE A 400 -47.26 -10.72 0.39
CA ILE A 400 -47.89 -11.81 1.15
C ILE A 400 -47.49 -13.16 0.56
N ASP A 401 -47.67 -13.34 -0.76
CA ASP A 401 -47.30 -14.59 -1.46
C ASP A 401 -45.83 -14.96 -1.30
N ILE A 402 -44.92 -14.00 -1.39
CA ILE A 402 -43.48 -14.23 -1.18
C ILE A 402 -43.20 -14.61 0.26
N PHE A 403 -43.74 -13.91 1.25
CA PHE A 403 -43.48 -14.18 2.66
C PHE A 403 -44.07 -15.50 3.12
N GLU A 404 -45.25 -15.90 2.59
CA GLU A 404 -45.77 -17.24 2.79
C GLU A 404 -44.86 -18.34 2.26
N LYS A 405 -44.32 -18.16 1.04
CA LYS A 405 -43.39 -19.11 0.39
C LYS A 405 -42.07 -19.30 1.16
N ILE A 406 -41.53 -18.25 1.74
CA ILE A 406 -40.31 -18.35 2.57
C ILE A 406 -40.55 -18.71 4.01
N GLY A 407 -41.81 -18.93 4.44
CA GLY A 407 -42.18 -19.29 5.80
C GLY A 407 -42.10 -18.10 6.79
N ALA A 408 -42.14 -16.87 6.30
CA ALA A 408 -42.02 -15.66 7.11
C ALA A 408 -43.34 -14.92 7.29
N ALA A 409 -44.49 -15.53 6.99
CA ALA A 409 -45.83 -14.91 7.08
C ALA A 409 -46.15 -14.31 8.47
N GLY A 410 -45.66 -14.95 9.56
CA GLY A 410 -45.88 -14.43 10.92
C GLY A 410 -45.18 -13.09 11.24
N THR A 411 -44.31 -12.58 10.34
CA THR A 411 -43.65 -11.28 10.52
C THR A 411 -44.36 -10.14 9.78
N LEU A 412 -45.34 -10.46 8.93
CA LEU A 412 -46.05 -9.46 8.10
C LEU A 412 -46.68 -8.37 8.92
N ASP A 413 -47.45 -8.73 9.95
CA ASP A 413 -48.13 -7.74 10.81
C ASP A 413 -47.16 -6.73 11.45
N THR A 414 -45.96 -7.18 11.78
CA THR A 414 -44.91 -6.32 12.34
C THR A 414 -44.39 -5.35 11.30
N TYR A 415 -44.14 -5.83 10.08
CA TYR A 415 -43.63 -4.99 8.99
C TYR A 415 -44.69 -4.02 8.48
N ASP A 416 -45.96 -4.42 8.43
CA ASP A 416 -47.07 -3.55 8.08
C ASP A 416 -47.19 -2.37 9.02
N LYS A 417 -47.01 -2.62 10.31
CA LYS A 417 -46.99 -1.56 11.31
C LYS A 417 -45.82 -0.60 11.08
N PHE A 418 -44.63 -1.12 10.79
CA PHE A 418 -43.49 -0.27 10.49
C PHE A 418 -43.67 0.54 9.20
N ILE A 419 -44.27 -0.03 8.17
CA ILE A 419 -44.59 0.69 6.93
C ILE A 419 -45.56 1.83 7.25
N ALA A 420 -46.66 1.56 7.96
CA ALA A 420 -47.68 2.55 8.31
C ALA A 420 -47.07 3.70 9.15
N ASP A 421 -46.30 3.38 10.18
CA ASP A 421 -45.62 4.36 11.02
C ASP A 421 -44.64 5.22 10.20
N SER A 422 -43.88 4.60 9.32
CA SER A 422 -42.89 5.27 8.45
C SER A 422 -43.56 6.22 7.44
N MET A 423 -44.64 5.78 6.80
CA MET A 423 -45.38 6.61 5.84
C MET A 423 -46.00 7.83 6.55
N ASN A 424 -46.54 7.65 7.77
CA ASN A 424 -47.14 8.72 8.55
C ASN A 424 -46.09 9.74 9.04
N GLU A 425 -44.93 9.26 9.50
CA GLU A 425 -43.93 10.10 10.14
C GLU A 425 -43.04 10.82 9.10
N TYR A 426 -42.63 10.11 8.05
CA TYR A 426 -41.62 10.61 7.09
C TYR A 426 -42.22 10.99 5.73
N LYS A 427 -43.52 10.76 5.51
CA LYS A 427 -44.24 11.07 4.25
C LYS A 427 -43.48 10.56 3.00
N CYS A 428 -42.94 9.36 3.08
CA CYS A 428 -42.23 8.70 1.97
C CYS A 428 -42.89 7.36 1.67
N ASP A 429 -42.85 6.98 0.39
CA ASP A 429 -43.25 5.64 -0.04
C ASP A 429 -42.22 4.64 0.40
N VAL A 430 -42.62 3.65 1.19
CA VAL A 430 -41.79 2.59 1.77
C VAL A 430 -42.42 1.26 1.39
N ASP A 431 -41.63 0.36 0.85
CA ASP A 431 -42.07 -1.00 0.56
C ASP A 431 -41.62 -2.01 1.63
N MET A 432 -42.09 -3.26 1.52
CA MET A 432 -41.79 -4.33 2.44
C MET A 432 -40.27 -4.60 2.59
N LEU A 433 -39.51 -4.49 1.50
CA LEU A 433 -38.06 -4.66 1.56
C LEU A 433 -37.32 -3.54 2.29
N ASP A 434 -37.90 -2.33 2.34
CA ASP A 434 -37.25 -1.23 3.07
C ASP A 434 -37.29 -1.48 4.58
N VAL A 435 -38.30 -2.16 5.09
CA VAL A 435 -38.48 -2.42 6.53
C VAL A 435 -38.06 -3.80 6.99
N CYS A 436 -37.92 -4.79 6.09
CA CYS A 436 -37.52 -6.14 6.49
C CYS A 436 -36.02 -6.23 6.79
N SER A 437 -35.67 -7.19 7.65
CA SER A 437 -34.26 -7.48 7.98
C SER A 437 -33.49 -8.06 6.80
N MET A 438 -32.16 -7.99 6.88
CA MET A 438 -31.28 -8.61 5.89
C MET A 438 -31.47 -10.14 5.86
N ASP A 439 -31.77 -10.79 6.98
CA ASP A 439 -32.06 -12.22 7.04
C ASP A 439 -33.24 -12.63 6.17
N VAL A 440 -34.32 -11.84 6.19
CA VAL A 440 -35.48 -12.05 5.32
C VAL A 440 -35.10 -11.88 3.85
N THR A 441 -34.31 -10.86 3.53
CA THR A 441 -33.79 -10.65 2.16
C THR A 441 -32.98 -11.85 1.70
N VAL A 442 -32.10 -12.40 2.55
CA VAL A 442 -31.29 -13.60 2.26
C VAL A 442 -32.19 -14.83 2.09
N SER A 443 -33.27 -14.97 2.88
CA SER A 443 -34.24 -16.06 2.76
C SER A 443 -35.02 -16.02 1.45
N ILE A 444 -35.38 -14.83 0.96
CA ILE A 444 -35.98 -14.66 -0.38
C ILE A 444 -34.98 -15.11 -1.46
N ILE A 445 -33.71 -14.69 -1.36
CA ILE A 445 -32.66 -15.07 -2.28
C ILE A 445 -32.48 -16.60 -2.29
N GLN A 446 -32.44 -17.23 -1.12
CA GLN A 446 -32.32 -18.69 -0.97
C GLN A 446 -33.48 -19.40 -1.65
N PHE A 447 -34.72 -19.01 -1.34
CA PHE A 447 -35.91 -19.69 -1.86
C PHE A 447 -36.01 -19.65 -3.40
N PHE A 448 -35.65 -18.51 -3.97
CA PHE A 448 -35.68 -18.31 -5.42
C PHE A 448 -34.30 -18.46 -6.09
N TRP A 449 -33.32 -19.11 -5.44
CA TRP A 449 -31.93 -19.21 -5.90
C TRP A 449 -31.82 -19.70 -7.33
N GLU A 450 -32.28 -20.92 -7.58
CA GLU A 450 -32.16 -21.58 -8.89
C GLU A 450 -32.95 -20.85 -9.99
N LYS A 451 -34.04 -20.23 -9.62
CA LYS A 451 -34.96 -19.62 -10.57
C LYS A 451 -34.55 -18.20 -10.96
N TRP A 452 -34.05 -17.40 -9.98
CA TRP A 452 -33.85 -15.98 -10.19
C TRP A 452 -32.42 -15.49 -9.89
N PHE A 453 -31.71 -16.06 -8.92
CA PHE A 453 -30.55 -15.41 -8.35
C PHE A 453 -29.21 -16.07 -8.70
N SER A 454 -29.15 -17.39 -8.97
CA SER A 454 -27.90 -18.09 -9.26
C SER A 454 -27.10 -17.48 -10.41
N GLN A 455 -27.78 -16.90 -11.40
CA GLN A 455 -27.17 -16.21 -12.53
C GLN A 455 -26.28 -15.03 -12.13
N PHE A 456 -26.53 -14.37 -11.01
CA PHE A 456 -25.73 -13.25 -10.50
C PHE A 456 -24.55 -13.70 -9.64
N PHE A 457 -24.50 -14.98 -9.33
CA PHE A 457 -23.49 -15.64 -8.51
C PHE A 457 -22.75 -16.72 -9.29
N ASN A 458 -22.46 -16.46 -10.56
CA ASN A 458 -21.73 -17.35 -11.48
C ASN A 458 -22.39 -18.71 -11.71
N HIS A 459 -23.70 -18.83 -11.51
CA HIS A 459 -24.45 -20.10 -11.54
C HIS A 459 -23.93 -21.14 -10.53
N ASP A 460 -23.30 -20.68 -9.46
CA ASP A 460 -22.86 -21.55 -8.35
C ASP A 460 -24.07 -22.11 -7.58
N ALA A 461 -23.88 -23.27 -6.91
CA ALA A 461 -24.86 -23.80 -5.97
C ALA A 461 -25.00 -22.89 -4.74
N TRP A 462 -26.18 -22.89 -4.12
CA TRP A 462 -26.47 -22.10 -2.93
C TRP A 462 -25.47 -22.31 -1.79
N ASP A 463 -25.07 -23.55 -1.51
CA ASP A 463 -24.18 -23.93 -0.42
C ASP A 463 -22.86 -23.16 -0.42
N LYS A 464 -22.38 -22.76 -1.61
CA LYS A 464 -21.15 -21.97 -1.76
C LYS A 464 -21.30 -20.54 -1.23
N TRP A 465 -22.51 -19.99 -1.26
CA TRP A 465 -22.79 -18.59 -0.91
C TRP A 465 -23.55 -18.45 0.41
N GLU A 466 -24.23 -19.51 0.88
CA GLU A 466 -25.03 -19.49 2.09
C GLU A 466 -24.26 -18.97 3.30
N TYR A 467 -23.10 -19.56 3.59
CA TYR A 467 -22.28 -19.14 4.74
C TYR A 467 -21.93 -17.64 4.66
N LYS A 468 -21.52 -17.15 3.51
CA LYS A 468 -21.10 -15.75 3.33
C LYS A 468 -22.26 -14.78 3.55
N LEU A 469 -23.41 -15.05 2.92
CA LEU A 469 -24.60 -14.19 3.02
C LEU A 469 -25.17 -14.21 4.43
N ARG A 470 -25.25 -15.41 5.06
CA ARG A 470 -25.76 -15.52 6.44
C ARG A 470 -24.81 -14.92 7.48
N LEU A 471 -23.49 -15.01 7.29
CA LEU A 471 -22.52 -14.34 8.16
C LEU A 471 -22.71 -12.82 8.11
N CYS A 472 -22.84 -12.24 6.91
CA CYS A 472 -23.08 -10.80 6.76
C CYS A 472 -24.44 -10.39 7.40
N ALA A 473 -25.49 -11.19 7.21
CA ALA A 473 -26.80 -10.93 7.78
C ALA A 473 -26.79 -11.02 9.33
N SER A 474 -26.10 -12.04 9.89
CA SER A 474 -25.99 -12.19 11.34
C SER A 474 -25.17 -11.09 12.01
N ALA A 475 -24.12 -10.60 11.34
CA ALA A 475 -23.31 -9.50 11.84
C ALA A 475 -24.05 -8.15 11.84
N ARG A 476 -25.09 -8.02 11.03
CA ARG A 476 -25.90 -6.80 10.91
C ARG A 476 -26.55 -6.42 12.24
N ASN A 477 -27.11 -7.37 12.98
CA ASN A 477 -27.86 -7.09 14.21
C ASN A 477 -26.98 -6.51 15.34
N PRO A 478 -25.84 -7.11 15.73
CA PRO A 478 -24.94 -6.49 16.71
C PRO A 478 -24.50 -5.08 16.29
N MET A 479 -24.13 -4.90 15.02
CA MET A 479 -23.69 -3.59 14.52
C MET A 479 -24.80 -2.54 14.54
N ALA A 480 -26.04 -2.92 14.21
CA ALA A 480 -27.19 -2.04 14.24
C ALA A 480 -27.54 -1.53 15.64
N HIS A 481 -27.22 -2.32 16.65
CA HIS A 481 -27.48 -2.03 18.06
C HIS A 481 -26.30 -1.42 18.81
N GLY A 482 -25.20 -1.09 18.10
CA GLY A 482 -23.99 -0.52 18.71
C GLY A 482 -23.20 -1.51 19.55
N HIS A 483 -23.37 -2.81 19.33
CA HIS A 483 -22.69 -3.90 20.04
C HIS A 483 -21.57 -4.50 19.18
N GLU A 484 -20.71 -3.65 18.65
CA GLU A 484 -19.57 -4.07 17.82
C GLU A 484 -18.62 -5.01 18.56
N GLU A 485 -18.55 -4.90 19.87
CA GLU A 485 -17.73 -5.75 20.74
C GLU A 485 -18.12 -7.23 20.70
N PHE A 486 -19.33 -7.57 20.25
CA PHE A 486 -19.78 -8.96 20.09
C PHE A 486 -19.18 -9.62 18.85
N LEU A 487 -18.61 -8.84 17.93
CA LEU A 487 -17.89 -9.33 16.77
C LEU A 487 -16.38 -9.25 17.01
N SER A 488 -15.69 -10.39 16.98
CA SER A 488 -14.24 -10.39 17.02
C SER A 488 -13.65 -9.64 15.81
N ALA A 489 -12.42 -9.15 15.94
CA ALA A 489 -11.71 -8.50 14.82
C ALA A 489 -11.64 -9.41 13.57
N GLU A 490 -11.46 -10.72 13.77
CA GLU A 490 -11.45 -11.72 12.69
C GLU A 490 -12.83 -11.86 12.03
N ALA A 491 -13.90 -11.87 12.82
CA ALA A 491 -15.26 -11.91 12.31
C ALA A 491 -15.59 -10.65 11.49
N ARG A 492 -15.22 -9.47 11.98
CA ARG A 492 -15.40 -8.20 11.25
C ARG A 492 -14.63 -8.18 9.93
N ALA A 493 -13.37 -8.63 9.94
CA ALA A 493 -12.56 -8.73 8.73
C ALA A 493 -13.19 -9.69 7.70
N SER A 494 -13.70 -10.84 8.14
CA SER A 494 -14.38 -11.81 7.27
C SER A 494 -15.68 -11.24 6.69
N VAL A 495 -16.47 -10.55 7.50
CA VAL A 495 -17.70 -9.86 7.04
C VAL A 495 -17.37 -8.81 5.99
N ASN A 496 -16.34 -7.99 6.21
CA ASN A 496 -15.93 -6.95 5.26
C ASN A 496 -15.47 -7.56 3.92
N GLU A 497 -14.67 -8.64 3.96
CA GLU A 497 -14.23 -9.36 2.76
C GLU A 497 -15.41 -9.93 1.97
N HIS A 498 -16.39 -10.53 2.68
CA HIS A 498 -17.57 -11.09 2.03
C HIS A 498 -18.46 -10.00 1.46
N CYS A 499 -18.69 -8.90 2.18
CA CYS A 499 -19.44 -7.76 1.68
C CYS A 499 -18.81 -7.21 0.39
N ASP A 500 -17.49 -6.96 0.39
CA ASP A 500 -16.79 -6.42 -0.78
C ASP A 500 -16.86 -7.38 -1.98
N SER A 501 -16.61 -8.69 -1.76
CA SER A 501 -16.65 -9.70 -2.81
C SER A 501 -18.03 -9.82 -3.47
N ILE A 502 -19.09 -9.82 -2.67
CA ILE A 502 -20.47 -9.92 -3.16
C ILE A 502 -20.87 -8.62 -3.88
N ILE A 503 -20.56 -7.45 -3.31
CA ILE A 503 -20.84 -6.16 -3.94
C ILE A 503 -20.18 -6.03 -5.32
N LYS A 504 -18.93 -6.45 -5.44
CA LYS A 504 -18.20 -6.46 -6.73
C LYS A 504 -18.86 -7.40 -7.74
N LEU A 505 -19.23 -8.60 -7.32
CA LEU A 505 -19.89 -9.58 -8.18
C LEU A 505 -21.22 -9.03 -8.70
N LEU A 506 -22.06 -8.50 -7.81
CA LEU A 506 -23.35 -7.93 -8.18
C LEU A 506 -23.23 -6.70 -9.08
N SER A 507 -22.15 -5.92 -8.93
CA SER A 507 -21.90 -4.76 -9.79
C SER A 507 -21.53 -5.15 -11.23
N LYS A 508 -20.82 -6.28 -11.41
CA LYS A 508 -20.43 -6.79 -12.73
C LYS A 508 -21.60 -7.40 -13.52
N THR A 509 -22.60 -7.91 -12.81
CA THR A 509 -23.69 -8.70 -13.42
C THR A 509 -24.95 -7.90 -13.77
N ASN A 510 -24.94 -6.57 -13.66
CA ASN A 510 -26.15 -5.72 -13.82
C ASN A 510 -27.36 -6.21 -12.98
N ALA A 511 -27.06 -6.86 -11.86
CA ALA A 511 -28.07 -7.43 -10.96
C ALA A 511 -28.97 -6.36 -10.33
N CYS A 512 -28.45 -5.15 -10.15
CA CYS A 512 -29.13 -4.04 -9.49
C CYS A 512 -29.73 -3.06 -10.50
N VAL A 513 -30.74 -2.32 -10.08
CA VAL A 513 -31.23 -1.15 -10.82
C VAL A 513 -30.09 -0.13 -10.88
N ASP A 514 -29.90 0.47 -12.06
CA ASP A 514 -28.83 1.44 -12.25
C ASP A 514 -29.06 2.66 -11.33
N VAL A 515 -28.23 2.78 -10.30
CA VAL A 515 -28.34 3.85 -9.29
C VAL A 515 -28.28 5.25 -9.94
N ALA A 516 -27.61 5.35 -11.11
CA ALA A 516 -27.57 6.58 -11.89
C ALA A 516 -28.95 6.96 -12.48
N THR A 517 -29.78 5.96 -12.79
CA THR A 517 -31.14 6.20 -13.28
C THR A 517 -32.11 6.55 -12.14
N GLU A 518 -31.90 5.99 -10.94
CA GLU A 518 -32.64 6.37 -9.73
C GLU A 518 -32.21 7.76 -9.22
N LEU A 519 -30.92 8.08 -9.21
CA LEU A 519 -30.43 9.41 -8.82
C LEU A 519 -30.93 10.54 -9.73
N LYS A 520 -31.05 10.29 -11.04
CA LYS A 520 -31.69 11.25 -11.98
C LYS A 520 -33.19 11.43 -11.74
N LYS A 521 -33.88 10.40 -11.23
CA LYS A 521 -35.28 10.53 -10.74
C LYS A 521 -35.35 11.22 -9.38
N GLU A 522 -34.31 11.06 -8.53
CA GLU A 522 -34.23 11.69 -7.19
C GLU A 522 -33.74 13.15 -7.22
N GLU A 523 -32.97 13.59 -8.21
CA GLU A 523 -32.60 15.01 -8.39
C GLU A 523 -33.80 15.93 -8.62
N ASN A 524 -34.92 15.39 -9.10
CA ASN A 524 -36.16 16.12 -9.22
C ASN A 524 -37.06 16.13 -7.95
N ILE A 525 -36.62 15.45 -6.87
CA ILE A 525 -37.37 15.39 -5.63
C ILE A 525 -36.38 15.56 -4.46
N ASN A 526 -36.50 16.64 -3.71
CA ASN A 526 -35.76 17.00 -2.48
C ASN A 526 -35.84 15.94 -1.35
N LYS A 527 -35.81 14.62 -1.71
CA LYS A 527 -36.06 13.47 -0.81
C LYS A 527 -34.77 12.76 -0.33
N SER A 528 -33.57 13.06 -0.85
CA SER A 528 -32.36 12.33 -0.50
C SER A 528 -31.93 12.54 0.97
N ASN A 529 -32.18 13.70 1.54
CA ASN A 529 -31.86 13.99 2.95
C ASN A 529 -32.86 13.36 3.93
N ILE A 530 -34.07 13.08 3.48
CA ILE A 530 -35.14 12.47 4.30
C ILE A 530 -34.89 10.95 4.37
N ARG A 531 -34.53 10.29 3.26
CA ARG A 531 -34.20 8.86 3.24
C ARG A 531 -32.97 8.53 4.10
N ARG A 532 -31.90 9.35 4.05
CA ARG A 532 -30.71 9.15 4.91
C ARG A 532 -31.06 9.29 6.40
N ARG A 533 -31.88 10.26 6.79
CA ARG A 533 -32.39 10.38 8.16
C ARG A 533 -33.33 9.22 8.53
N TYR A 534 -34.12 8.73 7.59
CA TYR A 534 -35.02 7.61 7.79
C TYR A 534 -34.28 6.31 8.15
N TYR A 535 -33.23 5.92 7.41
CA TYR A 535 -32.45 4.74 7.78
C TYR A 535 -31.77 4.87 9.16
N ALA A 536 -31.30 6.05 9.53
CA ALA A 536 -30.75 6.30 10.87
C ALA A 536 -31.81 6.31 11.98
N MET A 537 -32.95 6.95 11.76
CA MET A 537 -33.98 7.16 12.80
C MET A 537 -35.00 6.00 12.94
N SER A 538 -35.26 5.25 11.86
CA SER A 538 -36.09 4.03 11.96
C SER A 538 -35.39 2.93 12.76
N PHE A 539 -34.05 2.93 12.72
CA PHE A 539 -33.20 2.05 13.55
C PHE A 539 -33.29 2.43 15.03
N ASP A 540 -33.19 3.71 15.37
CA ASP A 540 -33.27 4.15 16.76
C ASP A 540 -34.64 3.81 17.39
N LYS A 541 -35.75 3.84 16.63
CA LYS A 541 -37.06 3.44 17.10
C LYS A 541 -37.30 1.93 17.19
N LEU A 542 -36.69 1.14 16.29
CA LEU A 542 -36.67 -0.32 16.37
C LEU A 542 -35.99 -0.81 17.66
N VAL A 543 -34.94 -0.11 18.10
CA VAL A 543 -34.20 -0.41 19.34
C VAL A 543 -35.04 -0.13 20.59
N TYR A 544 -35.88 0.92 20.61
CA TYR A 544 -36.63 1.31 21.78
C TYR A 544 -37.89 0.47 22.04
N ASN A 545 -38.40 -0.26 21.05
CA ASN A 545 -39.66 -1.01 21.20
C ASN A 545 -39.51 -2.52 21.45
N TYR A 546 -38.31 -3.07 21.45
CA TYR A 546 -38.04 -4.45 21.86
C TYR A 546 -37.52 -4.50 23.31
N ASN A 547 -38.45 -4.51 24.27
CA ASN A 547 -38.17 -5.05 25.61
C ASN A 547 -38.01 -6.56 25.49
N TRP A 548 -36.80 -7.06 25.63
CA TRP A 548 -36.50 -8.47 25.78
C TRP A 548 -37.02 -8.94 27.14
N GLN A 549 -38.01 -9.82 27.15
CA GLN A 549 -38.19 -10.82 28.20
C GLN A 549 -37.51 -12.12 27.81
#